data_14b9c840bfd1ebfd6fa99746f36a8a46
#
_entry.id   14b9c840bfd1ebfd6fa99746f36a8a46
#
_cell.length_a   1.000
_cell.length_b   1.000
_cell.length_c   1.000
_cell.angle_alpha   90.00
_cell.angle_beta   90.00
_cell.angle_gamma   90.00
#
_symmetry.space_group_name_H-M   'P 1'
#
loop_
_entity.id
_entity.type
_entity.pdbx_description
1 polymer ?
#
loop_
_entity_poly.entity_id
_entity_poly.type
_entity_poly.pdbx_seq_one_letter_code
_entity_poly.pdbx_strand_id
1 'polypeptide(L)'
;AFDYESALTGATEAELRAYARQVLDICRHARQQGVRPDNHFIGVTDARAARYKALREGRKLIDLGAADEACLDAMSIMEFSNAHGTIVCMPTGGXXXXXXXXXXVYRIGERLGKSETEQENALLVAGLIGAFYYPTHYTGAIGCQAEIGVAVSMASAALCSMMTDDPDTIHCAASLGGQVLMGLLCNPIEGYVQVPCIVRNMAAVPTAVTCANAALAGMDHIVPLDDVVALMLAVGEKIRPCDEAGTYILKKEEA
;
A
#
# COMPACT_ATOMS: atom_id res chain seq x y z
N ALA A 1 18.37 6.40 -2.77
CA ALA A 1 17.57 6.67 -1.56
C ALA A 1 18.47 7.02 -0.37
N PHE A 2 19.48 6.18 -0.05
CA PHE A 2 20.38 6.43 1.11
C PHE A 2 21.01 7.81 1.07
N ASP A 3 21.68 8.16 -0.03
CA ASP A 3 22.39 9.45 -0.14
C ASP A 3 21.43 10.63 0.07
N TYR A 4 20.23 10.53 -0.46
CA TYR A 4 19.20 11.57 -0.31
C TYR A 4 18.78 11.71 1.16
N GLU A 5 18.43 10.59 1.81
CA GLU A 5 18.00 10.61 3.21
C GLU A 5 19.12 11.07 4.14
N SER A 6 20.34 10.58 3.91
CA SER A 6 21.50 11.01 4.71
C SER A 6 21.77 12.52 4.55
N ALA A 7 21.66 13.03 3.33
CA ALA A 7 21.85 14.47 3.09
C ALA A 7 20.76 15.32 3.77
N LEU A 8 19.54 14.80 3.82
CA LEU A 8 18.39 15.53 4.38
C LEU A 8 18.36 15.46 5.92
N THR A 9 18.64 14.30 6.50
CA THR A 9 18.43 14.05 7.93
C THR A 9 19.73 13.97 8.74
N GLY A 10 20.87 13.74 8.08
CA GLY A 10 22.14 13.45 8.74
C GLY A 10 22.27 12.00 9.21
N ALA A 11 21.27 11.15 8.95
CA ALA A 11 21.31 9.77 9.38
C ALA A 11 22.33 8.96 8.57
N THR A 12 23.02 8.07 9.25
CA THR A 12 23.96 7.14 8.62
C THR A 12 23.21 6.03 7.90
N GLU A 13 23.87 5.36 6.96
CA GLU A 13 23.29 4.18 6.29
C GLU A 13 22.89 3.12 7.30
N ALA A 14 23.69 2.90 8.34
CA ALA A 14 23.39 1.90 9.39
C ALA A 14 22.09 2.23 10.13
N GLU A 15 21.86 3.49 10.44
CA GLU A 15 20.63 3.95 11.10
C GLU A 15 19.41 3.81 10.17
N LEU A 16 19.56 4.16 8.90
CA LEU A 16 18.48 4.00 7.91
C LEU A 16 18.11 2.54 7.71
N ARG A 17 19.10 1.64 7.66
CA ARG A 17 18.85 0.19 7.57
C ARG A 17 18.19 -0.35 8.84
N ALA A 18 18.63 0.12 10.01
CA ALA A 18 18.00 -0.28 11.29
C ALA A 18 16.53 0.14 11.32
N TYR A 19 16.23 1.34 10.84
CA TYR A 19 14.85 1.83 10.73
C TYR A 19 14.03 0.97 9.75
N ALA A 20 14.58 0.66 8.58
CA ALA A 20 13.89 -0.19 7.60
C ALA A 20 13.56 -1.58 8.19
N ARG A 21 14.53 -2.18 8.91
CA ARG A 21 14.30 -3.47 9.59
C ARG A 21 13.19 -3.36 10.64
N GLN A 22 13.18 -2.31 11.43
CA GLN A 22 12.13 -2.08 12.44
C GLN A 22 10.75 -2.01 11.79
N VAL A 23 10.63 -1.28 10.67
CA VAL A 23 9.38 -1.19 9.91
C VAL A 23 8.94 -2.57 9.42
N LEU A 24 9.87 -3.34 8.83
CA LEU A 24 9.59 -4.69 8.34
C LEU A 24 9.12 -5.61 9.48
N ASP A 25 9.74 -5.51 10.67
CA ASP A 25 9.38 -6.35 11.82
C ASP A 25 7.98 -6.02 12.34
N ILE A 26 7.60 -4.74 12.38
CA ILE A 26 6.23 -4.33 12.75
C ILE A 26 5.24 -4.94 11.76
N CYS A 27 5.54 -4.87 10.46
CA CYS A 27 4.67 -5.44 9.42
C CYS A 27 4.57 -6.97 9.54
N ARG A 28 5.70 -7.64 9.80
CA ARG A 28 5.73 -9.10 10.04
C ARG A 28 4.85 -9.48 11.23
N HIS A 29 4.96 -8.72 12.32
CA HIS A 29 4.12 -8.94 13.51
C HIS A 29 2.64 -8.73 13.18
N ALA A 30 2.30 -7.61 12.55
CA ALA A 30 0.90 -7.25 12.25
C ALA A 30 0.21 -8.33 11.40
N ARG A 31 0.88 -8.83 10.34
CA ARG A 31 0.29 -9.88 9.48
C ARG A 31 0.08 -11.19 10.23
N GLN A 32 0.99 -11.53 11.17
CA GLN A 32 0.87 -12.74 11.98
C GLN A 32 -0.33 -12.65 12.94
N GLN A 33 -0.54 -11.46 13.50
CA GLN A 33 -1.66 -11.23 14.42
C GLN A 33 -2.99 -11.20 13.67
N GLY A 34 -3.03 -10.56 12.50
CA GLY A 34 -4.27 -10.41 11.73
C GLY A 34 -4.89 -11.72 11.24
N VAL A 35 -4.07 -12.75 11.00
CA VAL A 35 -4.59 -14.07 10.57
C VAL A 35 -5.02 -14.97 11.73
N ARG A 36 -4.92 -14.51 12.96
CA ARG A 36 -5.30 -15.32 14.11
C ARG A 36 -6.83 -15.47 14.14
N PRO A 37 -7.34 -16.67 14.47
CA PRO A 37 -8.79 -16.88 14.54
C PRO A 37 -9.51 -16.03 15.60
N ASP A 38 -8.77 -15.58 16.62
CA ASP A 38 -9.30 -14.73 17.69
C ASP A 38 -9.15 -13.22 17.39
N ASN A 39 -8.60 -12.85 16.22
CA ASN A 39 -8.57 -11.46 15.79
C ASN A 39 -10.00 -11.02 15.47
N HIS A 40 -10.45 -9.95 16.10
CA HIS A 40 -11.80 -9.42 15.87
C HIS A 40 -11.83 -7.92 16.13
N PHE A 41 -12.78 -7.26 15.50
CA PHE A 41 -12.98 -5.82 15.63
C PHE A 41 -14.47 -5.50 15.49
N ILE A 42 -14.86 -4.31 15.92
CA ILE A 42 -16.24 -3.82 15.84
C ILE A 42 -16.39 -3.03 14.54
N GLY A 43 -17.49 -3.23 13.84
CA GLY A 43 -17.77 -2.48 12.61
C GLY A 43 -18.85 -3.12 11.75
N VAL A 44 -18.70 -2.94 10.44
CA VAL A 44 -19.70 -3.38 9.45
C VAL A 44 -19.38 -4.76 8.86
N THR A 45 -18.23 -5.32 9.20
CA THR A 45 -17.84 -6.67 8.76
C THR A 45 -17.07 -7.36 9.87
N ASP A 46 -16.96 -8.67 9.78
CA ASP A 46 -16.14 -9.49 10.67
C ASP A 46 -14.74 -9.69 10.07
N ALA A 47 -13.78 -10.05 10.92
CA ALA A 47 -12.46 -10.49 10.48
C ALA A 47 -12.56 -11.75 9.61
N ARG A 48 -11.91 -11.75 8.48
CA ARG A 48 -11.95 -12.84 7.49
C ARG A 48 -10.58 -13.37 7.10
N ALA A 49 -9.47 -12.75 7.56
CA ALA A 49 -8.12 -13.13 7.15
C ALA A 49 -7.81 -14.59 7.52
N ALA A 50 -8.20 -15.04 8.71
CA ALA A 50 -8.02 -16.45 9.12
C ALA A 50 -8.78 -17.39 8.17
N ARG A 51 -10.02 -17.04 7.82
CA ARG A 51 -10.85 -17.83 6.88
C ARG A 51 -10.26 -17.81 5.47
N TYR A 52 -9.81 -16.62 5.01
CA TYR A 52 -9.14 -16.46 3.70
C TYR A 52 -7.92 -17.39 3.63
N LYS A 53 -7.09 -17.37 4.68
CA LYS A 53 -5.89 -18.23 4.77
C LYS A 53 -6.26 -19.72 4.64
N ALA A 54 -7.25 -20.19 5.41
CA ALA A 54 -7.68 -21.58 5.39
C ALA A 54 -8.21 -22.00 4.01
N LEU A 55 -9.03 -21.13 3.38
CA LEU A 55 -9.59 -21.43 2.05
C LEU A 55 -8.47 -21.44 0.98
N ARG A 56 -7.51 -20.54 1.09
CA ARG A 56 -6.34 -20.47 0.20
C ARG A 56 -5.52 -21.76 0.31
N GLU A 57 -5.18 -22.16 1.53
CA GLU A 57 -4.43 -23.41 1.78
C GLU A 57 -5.17 -24.63 1.24
N GLY A 58 -6.50 -24.61 1.33
CA GLY A 58 -7.37 -25.65 0.77
C GLY A 58 -7.62 -25.52 -0.73
N ARG A 59 -6.98 -24.58 -1.42
CA ARG A 59 -7.12 -24.31 -2.87
C ARG A 59 -8.58 -24.07 -3.28
N LYS A 60 -9.31 -23.34 -2.44
CA LYS A 60 -10.74 -23.00 -2.65
C LYS A 60 -10.93 -21.56 -3.09
N LEU A 61 -9.82 -20.83 -3.36
CA LEU A 61 -9.86 -19.46 -3.87
C LEU A 61 -9.19 -19.43 -5.26
N ILE A 62 -9.48 -18.35 -6.00
CA ILE A 62 -8.81 -18.09 -7.28
C ILE A 62 -7.36 -17.72 -6.98
N ASP A 63 -6.44 -18.40 -7.62
CA ASP A 63 -4.99 -18.22 -7.42
C ASP A 63 -4.53 -16.92 -8.11
N LEU A 64 -3.89 -16.05 -7.35
CA LEU A 64 -3.30 -14.80 -7.84
C LEU A 64 -1.76 -14.93 -8.05
N GLY A 65 -1.25 -16.14 -8.03
CA GLY A 65 0.16 -16.39 -8.29
C GLY A 65 1.08 -15.75 -7.24
N ALA A 66 2.08 -14.99 -7.71
CA ALA A 66 3.07 -14.36 -6.84
C ALA A 66 2.44 -13.34 -5.87
N ALA A 67 1.30 -12.74 -6.24
CA ALA A 67 0.63 -11.72 -5.43
C ALA A 67 -0.24 -12.31 -4.30
N ASP A 68 -0.52 -13.61 -4.34
CA ASP A 68 -1.56 -14.21 -3.50
C ASP A 68 -1.29 -14.07 -2.00
N GLU A 69 -0.05 -14.36 -1.57
CA GLU A 69 0.32 -14.22 -0.15
C GLU A 69 0.33 -12.76 0.30
N ALA A 70 0.79 -11.87 -0.58
CA ALA A 70 0.82 -10.44 -0.26
C ALA A 70 -0.61 -9.87 -0.14
N CYS A 71 -1.59 -10.41 -0.89
CA CYS A 71 -3.00 -10.03 -0.73
C CYS A 71 -3.54 -10.46 0.64
N LEU A 72 -3.21 -11.69 1.07
CA LEU A 72 -3.58 -12.15 2.42
C LEU A 72 -2.92 -11.26 3.50
N ASP A 73 -1.63 -10.93 3.33
CA ASP A 73 -0.92 -10.08 4.28
C ASP A 73 -1.56 -8.68 4.34
N ALA A 74 -1.95 -8.10 3.20
CA ALA A 74 -2.64 -6.81 3.16
C ALA A 74 -3.98 -6.87 3.94
N MET A 75 -4.76 -7.93 3.74
CA MET A 75 -5.99 -8.15 4.50
C MET A 75 -5.71 -8.26 5.99
N SER A 76 -4.72 -9.09 6.36
CA SER A 76 -4.35 -9.34 7.75
C SER A 76 -3.96 -8.08 8.49
N ILE A 77 -3.09 -7.26 7.87
CA ILE A 77 -2.62 -6.01 8.46
C ILE A 77 -3.79 -5.04 8.65
N MET A 78 -4.67 -4.94 7.66
CA MET A 78 -5.85 -4.07 7.75
C MET A 78 -6.79 -4.53 8.88
N GLU A 79 -7.00 -5.83 9.01
CA GLU A 79 -7.85 -6.37 10.08
C GLU A 79 -7.21 -6.20 11.46
N PHE A 80 -5.89 -6.37 11.56
CA PHE A 80 -5.16 -6.11 12.81
C PHE A 80 -5.24 -4.62 13.19
N SER A 81 -5.13 -3.74 12.20
CA SER A 81 -5.30 -2.29 12.42
C SER A 81 -6.70 -1.97 12.94
N ASN A 82 -7.74 -2.56 12.34
CA ASN A 82 -9.13 -2.38 12.80
C ASN A 82 -9.35 -2.92 14.22
N ALA A 83 -8.53 -3.88 14.64
CA ALA A 83 -8.54 -4.44 16.00
C ALA A 83 -7.63 -3.61 16.96
N HIS A 84 -7.26 -2.39 16.57
CA HIS A 84 -6.38 -1.48 17.32
C HIS A 84 -4.94 -2.00 17.49
N GLY A 85 -4.49 -2.89 16.61
CA GLY A 85 -3.11 -3.35 16.58
C GLY A 85 -2.16 -2.30 16.00
N THR A 86 -0.90 -2.37 16.39
CA THR A 86 0.14 -1.45 15.92
C THR A 86 0.53 -1.78 14.48
N ILE A 87 0.43 -0.80 13.60
CA ILE A 87 0.88 -0.88 12.21
C ILE A 87 1.74 0.35 11.87
N VAL A 88 2.42 0.30 10.74
CA VAL A 88 3.20 1.45 10.23
C VAL A 88 2.45 2.06 9.04
N CYS A 89 2.19 3.35 9.13
CA CYS A 89 1.61 4.16 8.05
C CYS A 89 2.72 4.99 7.40
N MET A 90 2.90 4.89 6.09
CA MET A 90 3.95 5.61 5.35
C MET A 90 3.48 5.95 3.94
N PRO A 91 3.62 7.18 3.50
CA PRO A 91 3.77 8.44 4.27
C PRO A 91 2.42 8.96 4.74
N THR A 92 1.33 8.40 4.20
CA THR A 92 -0.04 8.85 4.48
C THR A 92 -0.56 8.23 5.78
N GLY A 93 -1.39 8.94 6.47
CA GLY A 93 -1.99 8.46 7.74
C GLY A 93 -3.11 7.44 7.57
N GLY A 94 -3.39 7.11 6.35
CA GLY A 94 -4.47 6.15 6.07
C GLY A 94 -4.06 4.69 6.18
N UNK A 95 -4.83 4.07 6.44
CA UNK A 95 -4.65 2.68 6.69
C UNK A 95 -4.25 1.83 5.54
N UNK A 96 -4.04 2.34 4.62
CA UNK A 96 -3.77 1.55 3.50
C UNK A 96 -2.37 1.55 2.96
N UNK A 97 -1.74 2.34 3.20
CA UNK A 97 -0.50 2.57 2.57
C UNK A 97 0.62 1.66 3.04
N UNK A 98 0.60 1.46 4.10
CA UNK A 98 1.70 0.78 4.68
C UNK A 98 1.65 -0.73 4.42
N UNK A 99 0.53 -1.09 4.42
CA UNK A 99 0.36 -2.50 4.28
C UNK A 99 0.60 -3.00 2.85
N UNK A 100 0.36 -2.30 2.05
CA UNK A 100 0.59 -2.69 0.69
C UNK A 100 2.06 -2.64 0.29
N UNK A 101 2.71 -1.70 0.68
CA UNK A 101 4.11 -1.52 0.34
C UNK A 101 4.98 -2.55 1.06
N UNK A 102 4.79 -2.66 2.18
CA UNK A 102 5.62 -3.54 2.94
C UNK A 102 5.33 -5.02 2.67
N UNK A 103 4.22 -5.31 2.59
CA UNK A 103 3.89 -6.67 2.31
C UNK A 103 4.06 -7.07 0.85
N UNK A 104 3.91 -6.23 0.12
CA UNK A 104 4.22 -6.49 -1.26
C UNK A 104 5.71 -6.62 -1.53
N VAL A 105 6.41 -5.69 -1.01
CA VAL A 105 7.91 -5.77 -1.12
C VAL A 105 8.46 -7.02 -0.45
N TYR A 106 8.10 -7.25 0.77
CA TYR A 106 8.62 -8.39 1.53
C TYR A 106 8.25 -9.74 0.86
N ARG A 107 6.98 -9.99 0.64
CA ARG A 107 6.53 -11.30 0.12
C ARG A 107 6.98 -11.57 -1.31
N ILE A 108 6.89 -10.54 -2.13
CA ILE A 108 7.33 -10.69 -3.51
C ILE A 108 8.87 -10.77 -3.55
N GLY A 109 9.54 -9.99 -2.69
CA GLY A 109 11.00 -10.08 -2.52
C GLY A 109 11.45 -11.49 -2.12
N GLU A 110 10.79 -12.09 -1.10
CA GLU A 110 11.06 -13.48 -0.71
C GLU A 110 10.88 -14.44 -1.90
N ARG A 111 9.79 -14.29 -2.63
CA ARG A 111 9.45 -15.15 -3.76
C ARG A 111 10.45 -14.99 -4.93
N LEU A 112 11.01 -13.79 -5.09
CA LEU A 112 12.06 -13.50 -6.07
C LEU A 112 13.46 -13.92 -5.58
N GLY A 113 13.57 -14.44 -4.36
CA GLY A 113 14.85 -14.84 -3.78
C GLY A 113 15.73 -13.67 -3.36
N LYS A 114 15.11 -12.50 -3.09
CA LYS A 114 15.86 -11.30 -2.72
C LYS A 114 16.32 -11.35 -1.26
N SER A 115 17.57 -10.96 -1.04
CA SER A 115 18.18 -10.87 0.30
C SER A 115 17.47 -9.80 1.14
N GLU A 116 17.65 -9.88 2.44
CA GLU A 116 17.13 -8.89 3.38
C GLU A 116 17.63 -7.48 3.04
N THR A 117 18.89 -7.36 2.66
CA THR A 117 19.49 -6.07 2.23
C THR A 117 18.77 -5.50 0.99
N GLU A 118 18.47 -6.33 0.01
CA GLU A 118 17.74 -5.89 -1.19
C GLU A 118 16.33 -5.43 -0.83
N GLN A 119 15.68 -6.12 0.10
CA GLN A 119 14.34 -5.73 0.58
C GLN A 119 14.38 -4.40 1.36
N GLU A 120 15.43 -4.20 2.19
CA GLU A 120 15.66 -2.92 2.88
C GLU A 120 15.84 -1.79 1.86
N ASN A 121 16.66 -2.01 0.83
CA ASN A 121 16.89 -1.03 -0.24
C ASN A 121 15.56 -0.67 -0.93
N ALA A 122 14.77 -1.67 -1.27
CA ALA A 122 13.48 -1.46 -1.93
C ALA A 122 12.51 -0.67 -1.03
N LEU A 123 12.53 -0.94 0.28
CA LEU A 123 11.70 -0.19 1.23
C LEU A 123 12.12 1.29 1.28
N LEU A 124 13.43 1.56 1.21
CA LEU A 124 13.94 2.94 1.19
C LEU A 124 13.61 3.64 -0.14
N VAL A 125 13.60 2.90 -1.26
CA VAL A 125 13.09 3.43 -2.53
C VAL A 125 11.61 3.81 -2.39
N ALA A 126 10.80 2.93 -1.78
CA ALA A 126 9.38 3.24 -1.52
C ALA A 126 9.25 4.53 -0.70
N GLY A 127 10.07 4.66 0.35
CA GLY A 127 10.07 5.87 1.20
C GLY A 127 10.40 7.14 0.42
N LEU A 128 11.42 7.07 -0.44
CA LEU A 128 11.81 8.20 -1.30
C LEU A 128 10.66 8.60 -2.24
N ILE A 129 10.01 7.63 -2.88
CA ILE A 129 8.84 7.91 -3.74
C ILE A 129 7.73 8.55 -2.90
N GLY A 130 7.50 8.03 -1.69
CA GLY A 130 6.50 8.60 -0.77
C GLY A 130 6.78 10.07 -0.43
N ALA A 131 8.06 10.45 -0.32
CA ALA A 131 8.45 11.84 -0.04
C ALA A 131 8.00 12.80 -1.15
N PHE A 132 8.00 12.37 -2.41
CA PHE A 132 7.51 13.19 -3.53
C PHE A 132 6.00 13.45 -3.43
N TYR A 133 5.26 12.59 -2.74
CA TYR A 133 3.82 12.75 -2.54
C TYR A 133 3.47 13.57 -1.29
N TYR A 134 4.46 14.10 -0.58
CA TYR A 134 4.21 14.86 0.65
C TYR A 134 3.15 15.96 0.50
N PRO A 135 3.08 16.69 -0.63
CA PRO A 135 2.01 17.67 -0.80
C PRO A 135 0.58 17.08 -0.79
N THR A 136 0.42 15.77 -0.99
CA THR A 136 -0.89 15.10 -1.01
C THR A 136 -1.29 14.50 0.35
N HIS A 137 -0.58 14.81 1.41
CA HIS A 137 -0.75 14.11 2.70
C HIS A 137 -2.12 14.32 3.38
N TYR A 138 -2.90 15.29 2.92
CA TYR A 138 -4.26 15.52 3.44
C TYR A 138 -5.25 14.56 2.76
N THR A 139 -5.12 13.29 3.05
CA THR A 139 -5.80 12.22 2.34
C THR A 139 -7.33 12.30 2.35
N GLY A 140 -7.90 12.68 3.49
CA GLY A 140 -9.36 12.80 3.60
C GLY A 140 -9.96 13.81 2.63
N ALA A 141 -9.23 14.90 2.37
CA ALA A 141 -9.70 15.96 1.50
C ALA A 141 -9.61 15.62 0.01
N ILE A 142 -8.64 14.78 -0.39
CA ILE A 142 -8.40 14.50 -1.81
C ILE A 142 -8.69 13.03 -2.20
N GLY A 143 -9.30 12.27 -1.31
CA GLY A 143 -9.80 10.93 -1.61
C GLY A 143 -8.78 9.82 -1.43
N CYS A 144 -9.23 8.58 -1.61
CA CYS A 144 -8.41 7.38 -1.48
C CYS A 144 -7.27 7.30 -2.50
N GLN A 145 -7.32 8.09 -3.57
CA GLN A 145 -6.20 8.19 -4.52
C GLN A 145 -4.89 8.56 -3.80
N ALA A 146 -4.98 9.42 -2.76
CA ALA A 146 -3.81 9.85 -1.97
C ALA A 146 -3.39 8.82 -0.92
N GLU A 147 -4.15 7.76 -0.74
CA GLU A 147 -3.79 6.64 0.14
C GLU A 147 -3.34 5.44 -0.68
N ILE A 148 -4.29 4.82 -1.40
CA ILE A 148 -4.03 3.61 -2.17
C ILE A 148 -3.20 3.92 -3.43
N GLY A 149 -3.48 5.02 -4.13
CA GLY A 149 -2.70 5.41 -5.33
C GLY A 149 -1.25 5.69 -4.99
N VAL A 150 -1.01 6.45 -3.92
CA VAL A 150 0.37 6.70 -3.44
C VAL A 150 1.04 5.39 -3.03
N ALA A 151 0.33 4.52 -2.30
CA ALA A 151 0.88 3.23 -1.88
C ALA A 151 1.25 2.35 -3.09
N VAL A 152 0.42 2.35 -4.15
CA VAL A 152 0.70 1.61 -5.38
C VAL A 152 1.94 2.19 -6.08
N SER A 153 2.06 3.53 -6.15
CA SER A 153 3.23 4.19 -6.71
C SER A 153 4.51 3.77 -5.99
N MET A 154 4.50 3.86 -4.66
CA MET A 154 5.63 3.47 -3.80
C MET A 154 6.00 1.99 -3.99
N ALA A 155 4.99 1.12 -3.98
CA ALA A 155 5.20 -0.32 -4.11
C ALA A 155 5.71 -0.69 -5.51
N SER A 156 5.18 -0.06 -6.56
CA SER A 156 5.61 -0.30 -7.95
C SER A 156 7.09 0.02 -8.12
N ALA A 157 7.52 1.18 -7.62
CA ALA A 157 8.94 1.58 -7.65
C ALA A 157 9.82 0.62 -6.87
N ALA A 158 9.38 0.23 -5.66
CA ALA A 158 10.12 -0.70 -4.81
C ALA A 158 10.29 -2.07 -5.48
N LEU A 159 9.21 -2.62 -6.05
CA LEU A 159 9.26 -3.89 -6.77
C LEU A 159 10.16 -3.79 -8.00
N CYS A 160 10.04 -2.69 -8.75
CA CYS A 160 10.87 -2.44 -9.93
C CYS A 160 12.37 -2.38 -9.54
N SER A 161 12.69 -1.69 -8.43
CA SER A 161 14.08 -1.55 -7.96
C SER A 161 14.72 -2.87 -7.52
N MET A 162 13.93 -3.90 -7.27
CA MET A 162 14.46 -5.25 -7.02
C MET A 162 14.85 -5.97 -8.32
N MET A 163 14.44 -5.44 -9.47
CA MET A 163 14.67 -6.08 -10.78
C MET A 163 15.64 -5.30 -11.66
N THR A 164 15.83 -4.01 -11.39
CA THR A 164 16.73 -3.15 -12.17
C THR A 164 17.30 -2.04 -11.29
N ASP A 165 18.50 -1.56 -11.64
CA ASP A 165 19.10 -0.38 -11.01
C ASP A 165 18.88 0.88 -11.85
N ASP A 166 18.13 0.79 -12.96
CA ASP A 166 17.89 1.92 -13.85
C ASP A 166 16.87 2.89 -13.22
N PRO A 167 17.28 4.11 -12.86
CA PRO A 167 16.39 5.05 -12.18
C PRO A 167 15.21 5.51 -13.06
N ASP A 168 15.38 5.54 -14.38
CA ASP A 168 14.30 5.96 -15.27
C ASP A 168 13.17 4.92 -15.30
N THR A 169 13.52 3.63 -15.31
CA THR A 169 12.55 2.53 -15.23
C THR A 169 11.83 2.53 -13.87
N ILE A 170 12.58 2.77 -12.78
CA ILE A 170 12.01 2.83 -11.42
C ILE A 170 11.05 4.04 -11.32
N HIS A 171 11.45 5.20 -11.84
CA HIS A 171 10.61 6.39 -11.89
C HIS A 171 9.35 6.14 -12.71
N CYS A 172 9.50 5.46 -13.85
CA CYS A 172 8.35 5.07 -14.69
C CYS A 172 7.36 4.21 -13.90
N ALA A 173 7.85 3.20 -13.17
CA ALA A 173 6.99 2.34 -12.36
C ALA A 173 6.22 3.15 -11.30
N ALA A 174 6.89 4.10 -10.65
CA ALA A 174 6.26 5.00 -9.67
C ALA A 174 5.15 5.83 -10.32
N SER A 175 5.45 6.42 -11.47
CA SER A 175 4.48 7.27 -12.17
C SER A 175 3.25 6.47 -12.62
N LEU A 176 3.45 5.31 -13.24
CA LEU A 176 2.34 4.44 -13.66
C LEU A 176 1.48 4.05 -12.45
N GLY A 177 2.14 3.72 -11.32
CA GLY A 177 1.45 3.36 -10.08
C GLY A 177 0.56 4.49 -9.54
N GLY A 178 1.04 5.73 -9.60
CA GLY A 178 0.27 6.90 -9.17
C GLY A 178 -0.90 7.22 -10.09
N GLN A 179 -0.75 6.92 -11.39
CA GLN A 179 -1.79 7.20 -12.38
C GLN A 179 -2.97 6.23 -12.32
N VAL A 180 -2.69 4.94 -12.08
CA VAL A 180 -3.66 3.85 -12.31
C VAL A 180 -4.89 3.92 -11.40
N LEU A 181 -4.78 4.56 -10.23
CA LEU A 181 -5.90 4.70 -9.28
C LEU A 181 -6.33 6.17 -9.11
N MET A 182 -5.97 7.04 -10.06
CA MET A 182 -6.37 8.46 -10.04
C MET A 182 -7.89 8.58 -10.00
N GLY A 183 -8.40 9.49 -9.18
CA GLY A 183 -9.83 9.73 -9.08
C GLY A 183 -10.57 8.85 -8.07
N LEU A 184 -9.85 7.99 -7.36
CA LEU A 184 -10.49 7.08 -6.39
C LEU A 184 -10.94 7.87 -5.15
N LEU A 185 -12.25 7.99 -4.99
CA LEU A 185 -12.83 8.74 -3.88
C LEU A 185 -12.81 7.93 -2.57
N CYS A 186 -12.94 8.61 -1.45
CA CYS A 186 -13.10 7.98 -0.13
C CYS A 186 -14.59 7.71 0.11
N ASN A 187 -14.96 6.46 0.38
CA ASN A 187 -16.37 6.07 0.58
C ASN A 187 -16.52 4.94 1.61
N PRO A 188 -16.13 5.17 2.86
CA PRO A 188 -16.30 4.14 3.90
C PRO A 188 -17.80 3.87 4.17
N ILE A 189 -18.10 2.67 4.65
CA ILE A 189 -19.45 2.30 5.07
C ILE A 189 -19.57 2.60 6.57
N GLU A 190 -20.57 3.35 6.98
CA GLU A 190 -20.80 3.77 8.38
C GLU A 190 -19.57 4.48 9.00
N GLY A 191 -18.68 5.00 8.14
CA GLY A 191 -17.44 5.65 8.59
C GLY A 191 -16.32 4.70 8.98
N TYR A 192 -16.54 3.39 8.93
CA TYR A 192 -15.51 2.41 9.28
C TYR A 192 -14.52 2.18 8.14
N VAL A 193 -13.22 2.10 8.50
CA VAL A 193 -12.14 1.81 7.53
C VAL A 193 -12.04 0.30 7.32
N GLN A 194 -13.13 -0.31 6.86
CA GLN A 194 -13.29 -1.75 6.67
C GLN A 194 -13.70 -2.07 5.23
N VAL A 195 -14.88 -1.61 4.82
CA VAL A 195 -15.37 -1.81 3.46
C VAL A 195 -15.56 -0.43 2.82
N PRO A 196 -14.94 -0.15 1.67
CA PRO A 196 -14.16 -1.08 0.83
C PRO A 196 -12.66 -1.16 1.16
N CYS A 197 -12.19 -0.53 2.21
CA CYS A 197 -10.76 -0.27 2.47
C CYS A 197 -9.92 -1.56 2.53
N ILE A 198 -10.39 -2.60 3.22
CA ILE A 198 -9.66 -3.89 3.31
C ILE A 198 -9.43 -4.46 1.91
N VAL A 199 -10.49 -4.51 1.08
CA VAL A 199 -10.39 -5.09 -0.27
C VAL A 199 -9.58 -4.19 -1.20
N ARG A 200 -9.63 -2.87 -1.03
CA ARG A 200 -8.79 -1.94 -1.79
C ARG A 200 -7.30 -2.21 -1.54
N ASN A 201 -6.93 -2.46 -0.29
CA ASN A 201 -5.54 -2.78 0.05
C ASN A 201 -5.11 -4.10 -0.60
N MET A 202 -5.97 -5.11 -0.60
CA MET A 202 -5.70 -6.38 -1.29
C MET A 202 -5.52 -6.16 -2.80
N ALA A 203 -6.42 -5.40 -3.42
CA ALA A 203 -6.40 -5.12 -4.87
C ALA A 203 -5.18 -4.29 -5.29
N ALA A 204 -4.65 -3.46 -4.38
CA ALA A 204 -3.46 -2.65 -4.64
C ALA A 204 -2.23 -3.53 -4.91
N VAL A 205 -2.16 -4.73 -4.33
CA VAL A 205 -1.01 -5.63 -4.47
C VAL A 205 -0.78 -6.04 -5.94
N PRO A 206 -1.73 -6.71 -6.61
CA PRO A 206 -1.52 -7.06 -8.03
C PRO A 206 -1.42 -5.82 -8.91
N THR A 207 -2.05 -4.71 -8.54
CA THR A 207 -1.94 -3.45 -9.29
C THR A 207 -0.48 -2.96 -9.29
N ALA A 208 0.18 -2.96 -8.14
CA ALA A 208 1.58 -2.54 -8.04
C ALA A 208 2.51 -3.46 -8.87
N VAL A 209 2.28 -4.77 -8.81
CA VAL A 209 3.04 -5.73 -9.63
C VAL A 209 2.86 -5.44 -11.13
N THR A 210 1.62 -5.14 -11.52
CA THR A 210 1.29 -4.83 -12.93
C THR A 210 2.05 -3.58 -13.38
N CYS A 211 2.06 -2.52 -12.57
CA CYS A 211 2.76 -1.26 -12.93
C CYS A 211 4.29 -1.47 -13.00
N ALA A 212 4.85 -2.21 -12.04
CA ALA A 212 6.29 -2.54 -12.07
C ALA A 212 6.65 -3.33 -13.34
N ASN A 213 5.85 -4.35 -13.66
CA ASN A 213 6.09 -5.18 -14.85
C ASN A 213 5.91 -4.38 -16.14
N ALA A 214 4.95 -3.45 -16.18
CA ALA A 214 4.74 -2.58 -17.36
C ALA A 214 5.98 -1.71 -17.60
N ALA A 215 6.52 -1.09 -16.55
CA ALA A 215 7.74 -0.28 -16.66
C ALA A 215 8.94 -1.14 -17.10
N LEU A 216 9.13 -2.32 -16.47
CA LEU A 216 10.20 -3.25 -16.83
C LEU A 216 10.08 -3.73 -18.29
N ALA A 217 8.86 -3.80 -18.80
CA ALA A 217 8.61 -4.17 -20.21
C ALA A 217 8.78 -2.98 -21.18
N GLY A 218 9.15 -1.81 -20.67
CA GLY A 218 9.40 -0.62 -21.50
C GLY A 218 8.18 0.22 -21.81
N MET A 219 7.09 0.07 -21.05
CA MET A 219 5.94 0.98 -21.20
C MET A 219 6.34 2.38 -20.75
N ASP A 220 5.99 3.38 -21.54
CA ASP A 220 6.27 4.78 -21.22
C ASP A 220 5.19 5.31 -20.26
N HIS A 221 5.60 5.99 -19.21
CA HIS A 221 4.68 6.61 -18.25
C HIS A 221 3.99 7.87 -18.81
N ILE A 222 4.57 8.51 -19.84
CA ILE A 222 4.10 9.74 -20.52
C ILE A 222 4.06 10.94 -19.55
N VAL A 223 3.47 10.76 -18.36
CA VAL A 223 3.30 11.81 -17.35
C VAL A 223 4.36 11.59 -16.26
N PRO A 224 5.34 12.49 -16.11
CA PRO A 224 6.35 12.36 -15.03
C PRO A 224 5.70 12.37 -13.64
N LEU A 225 6.40 11.80 -12.65
CA LEU A 225 5.87 11.65 -11.29
C LEU A 225 5.45 12.99 -10.67
N ASP A 226 6.22 14.06 -10.91
CA ASP A 226 5.89 15.40 -10.39
C ASP A 226 4.52 15.88 -10.93
N ASP A 227 4.27 15.62 -12.21
CA ASP A 227 2.98 15.97 -12.81
C ASP A 227 1.85 15.05 -12.32
N VAL A 228 2.14 13.78 -12.00
CA VAL A 228 1.18 12.87 -11.37
C VAL A 228 0.74 13.41 -10.00
N VAL A 229 1.70 13.91 -9.20
CA VAL A 229 1.41 14.51 -7.90
C VAL A 229 0.52 15.75 -8.09
N ALA A 230 0.87 16.63 -9.04
CA ALA A 230 0.07 17.83 -9.33
C ALA A 230 -1.34 17.48 -9.81
N LEU A 231 -1.46 16.46 -10.67
CA LEU A 231 -2.75 15.96 -11.16
C LEU A 231 -3.59 15.39 -10.01
N MET A 232 -2.96 14.65 -9.10
CA MET A 232 -3.67 14.07 -7.96
C MET A 232 -4.30 15.15 -7.08
N LEU A 233 -3.58 16.26 -6.85
CA LEU A 233 -4.12 17.43 -6.13
C LEU A 233 -5.29 18.05 -6.90
N ALA A 234 -5.11 18.30 -8.20
CA ALA A 234 -6.13 18.92 -9.05
C ALA A 234 -7.41 18.05 -9.15
N VAL A 235 -7.24 16.72 -9.22
CA VAL A 235 -8.37 15.79 -9.21
C VAL A 235 -9.04 15.80 -7.84
N GLY A 236 -8.24 15.86 -6.76
CA GLY A 236 -8.74 15.92 -5.39
C GLY A 236 -9.67 17.10 -5.15
N GLU A 237 -9.36 18.25 -5.77
CA GLU A 237 -10.23 19.45 -5.67
C GLU A 237 -11.63 19.24 -6.28
N LYS A 238 -11.76 18.26 -7.16
CA LYS A 238 -13.02 17.95 -7.87
C LYS A 238 -13.79 16.80 -7.22
N ILE A 239 -13.13 16.05 -6.32
CA ILE A 239 -13.76 14.96 -5.58
C ILE A 239 -14.39 15.55 -4.34
N ARG A 240 -15.65 15.20 -4.06
CA ARG A 240 -16.31 15.64 -2.83
C ARG A 240 -15.61 15.05 -1.60
N PRO A 241 -15.50 15.81 -0.52
CA PRO A 241 -15.00 15.25 0.74
C PRO A 241 -15.81 14.03 1.18
N CYS A 242 -15.17 13.15 1.94
CA CYS A 242 -15.76 11.91 2.42
C CYS A 242 -17.08 12.11 3.14
N ASP A 243 -17.17 13.15 3.98
CA ASP A 243 -18.36 13.51 4.76
C ASP A 243 -19.53 13.98 3.88
N GLU A 244 -19.24 14.49 2.68
CA GLU A 244 -20.28 14.91 1.73
C GLU A 244 -20.56 13.87 0.66
N ALA A 245 -19.52 13.12 0.23
CA ALA A 245 -19.59 12.27 -0.94
C ALA A 245 -20.12 10.87 -0.66
N GLY A 246 -20.15 10.47 0.55
CA GLY A 246 -20.75 9.20 0.69
C GLY A 246 -20.16 8.18 1.61
N THR A 247 -20.19 8.51 2.87
CA THR A 247 -20.32 7.42 3.83
C THR A 247 -21.65 6.74 3.52
N TYR A 248 -21.62 5.51 3.06
CA TYR A 248 -22.84 4.74 2.87
C TYR A 248 -23.40 4.37 4.25
N ILE A 249 -24.65 4.76 4.48
CA ILE A 249 -25.34 4.44 5.74
C ILE A 249 -26.20 3.20 5.49
N LEU A 250 -25.98 2.18 6.29
CA LEU A 250 -26.76 0.94 6.21
C LEU A 250 -28.22 1.23 6.59
N LYS A 251 -29.12 0.78 5.76
CA LYS A 251 -30.54 0.86 6.07
C LYS A 251 -30.81 -0.13 7.22
N LYS A 252 -31.25 0.39 8.36
CA LYS A 252 -31.74 -0.46 9.45
C LYS A 252 -33.08 -1.02 9.00
N GLU A 253 -33.23 -2.31 9.03
CA GLU A 253 -34.54 -2.91 8.84
C GLU A 253 -35.43 -2.42 9.99
N GLU A 254 -36.56 -1.83 9.65
CA GLU A 254 -37.54 -1.43 10.66
C GLU A 254 -38.05 -2.73 11.33
N ALA A 255 -37.81 -2.88 12.63
CA ALA A 255 -38.21 -4.05 13.40
C ALA A 255 -39.72 -4.07 13.63
#